data_8251e697e497642a547d6d26dea7c67d
#
_entry.id   8251e697e497642a547d6d26dea7c67d
#
_cell.length_a   1.000
_cell.length_b   1.000
_cell.length_c   1.000
_cell.angle_alpha   90.00
_cell.angle_beta   90.00
_cell.angle_gamma   90.00
#
_symmetry.space_group_name_H-M   'P 1'
#
loop_
_entity.id
_entity.type
_entity.pdbx_description
1 polymer ?
#
loop_
_entity_poly.entity_id
_entity_poly.type
_entity_poly.pdbx_seq_one_letter_code
_entity_poly.pdbx_strand_id
1 'polypeptide(L)'
;LSQASVDRYRFYLRHLLLWAGEKEFSLVTILRPTLPKYLAALKKVNQNNLAACTQKKILDSSRRFFSWAKTIYPKELNLLTNSWIDTLRLIRQPQKTSENIYVSEEEVRQLISFQVSPGDLALIRDQAAAAFLFLSGMRGSAFVTLPISAFDVDKLTVRQWPELGVKTKNGR
;
A
#
# COMPACT_ATOMS: atom_id res chain seq x y z
N LEU A 1 8.48 12.97 -4.33
CA LEU A 1 7.49 12.11 -3.66
C LEU A 1 6.11 12.73 -3.80
N SER A 2 5.06 11.92 -4.11
CA SER A 2 3.68 12.40 -4.10
C SER A 2 3.24 12.73 -2.66
N GLN A 3 2.28 13.66 -2.49
CA GLN A 3 1.73 14.00 -1.17
C GLN A 3 1.23 12.77 -0.43
N ALA A 4 0.53 11.86 -1.12
CA ALA A 4 0.06 10.61 -0.55
C ALA A 4 1.20 9.71 -0.02
N SER A 5 2.39 9.76 -0.62
CA SER A 5 3.58 9.04 -0.13
C SER A 5 4.13 9.70 1.13
N VAL A 6 4.18 11.03 1.17
CA VAL A 6 4.63 11.80 2.35
C VAL A 6 3.73 11.49 3.55
N ASP A 7 2.41 11.56 3.36
CA ASP A 7 1.44 11.31 4.43
C ASP A 7 1.53 9.87 4.96
N ARG A 8 1.80 8.92 4.06
CA ARG A 8 2.00 7.51 4.42
C ARG A 8 3.28 7.31 5.25
N TYR A 9 4.38 7.98 4.89
CA TYR A 9 5.61 7.94 5.69
C TYR A 9 5.45 8.63 7.03
N ARG A 10 4.74 9.77 7.09
CA ARG A 10 4.38 10.43 8.36
C ARG A 10 3.61 9.49 9.29
N PHE A 11 2.62 8.78 8.76
CA PHE A 11 1.87 7.79 9.52
C PHE A 11 2.78 6.69 10.10
N TYR A 12 3.68 6.14 9.29
CA TYR A 12 4.58 5.07 9.75
C TYR A 12 5.59 5.58 10.78
N LEU A 13 6.21 6.72 10.53
CA LEU A 13 7.20 7.29 11.45
C LEU A 13 6.58 7.82 12.75
N ARG A 14 5.29 8.20 12.73
CA ARG A 14 4.57 8.53 13.96
C ARG A 14 4.57 7.36 14.95
N HIS A 15 4.43 6.13 14.48
CA HIS A 15 4.51 4.96 15.37
C HIS A 15 5.91 4.76 15.95
N LEU A 16 6.96 5.07 15.20
CA LEU A 16 8.32 5.08 15.71
C LEU A 16 8.49 6.12 16.83
N LEU A 17 7.99 7.34 16.63
CA LEU A 17 8.05 8.41 17.62
C LEU A 17 7.25 8.07 18.88
N LEU A 18 6.05 7.50 18.73
CA LEU A 18 5.23 7.06 19.87
C LEU A 18 5.91 5.94 20.67
N TRP A 19 6.60 5.02 19.99
CA TRP A 19 7.40 3.99 20.66
C TRP A 19 8.61 4.58 21.40
N ALA A 20 9.30 5.53 20.79
CA ALA A 20 10.42 6.22 21.41
C ALA A 20 9.98 6.99 22.67
N GLY A 21 8.71 7.39 22.72
CA GLY A 21 8.11 8.08 23.88
C GLY A 21 8.65 9.48 24.05
N GLU A 22 8.27 10.10 25.21
CA GLU A 22 8.81 11.38 25.67
C GLU A 22 10.25 11.26 26.21
N LYS A 23 10.78 10.05 26.21
CA LYS A 23 12.17 9.80 26.59
C LYS A 23 13.04 10.38 25.49
N GLU A 24 13.95 11.24 25.85
CA GLU A 24 15.04 11.63 25.00
C GLU A 24 15.51 10.40 24.21
N PHE A 25 15.82 10.57 22.93
CA PHE A 25 16.40 9.55 22.06
C PHE A 25 17.76 9.14 22.66
N SER A 26 17.71 8.67 23.92
CA SER A 26 18.88 8.18 24.60
C SER A 26 19.27 6.86 23.96
N LEU A 27 20.55 6.70 23.76
CA LEU A 27 21.20 5.50 23.24
C LEU A 27 20.69 4.22 23.89
N VAL A 28 20.27 4.27 25.17
CA VAL A 28 19.71 3.13 25.91
C VAL A 28 18.35 2.68 25.37
N THR A 29 17.54 3.58 24.89
CA THR A 29 16.22 3.24 24.29
C THR A 29 16.42 2.66 22.88
N ILE A 30 17.43 3.12 22.17
CA ILE A 30 17.81 2.61 20.85
C ILE A 30 18.40 1.20 20.96
N LEU A 31 19.17 0.90 22.02
CA LEU A 31 19.84 -0.39 22.18
C LEU A 31 18.90 -1.58 22.45
N ARG A 32 17.63 -1.35 22.79
CA ARG A 32 16.65 -2.40 22.96
C ARG A 32 15.67 -2.43 21.79
N PRO A 33 15.75 -3.41 20.87
CA PRO A 33 14.88 -3.49 19.70
C PRO A 33 13.46 -3.96 20.09
N THR A 34 12.77 -3.17 20.92
CA THR A 34 11.42 -3.51 21.41
C THR A 34 10.31 -3.00 20.51
N LEU A 35 10.62 -2.24 19.45
CA LEU A 35 9.64 -1.73 18.49
C LEU A 35 8.74 -2.83 17.89
N PRO A 36 9.25 -4.01 17.47
CA PRO A 36 8.39 -5.08 16.97
C PRO A 36 7.39 -5.58 18.02
N LYS A 37 7.82 -5.70 19.28
CA LYS A 37 6.95 -6.10 20.41
C LYS A 37 5.89 -5.04 20.70
N TYR A 38 6.29 -3.77 20.70
CA TYR A 38 5.37 -2.64 20.86
C TYR A 38 4.28 -2.65 19.78
N LEU A 39 4.65 -2.81 18.51
CA LEU A 39 3.68 -2.84 17.41
C LEU A 39 2.75 -4.05 17.49
N ALA A 40 3.24 -5.20 17.95
CA ALA A 40 2.42 -6.39 18.15
C ALA A 40 1.38 -6.21 19.27
N ALA A 41 1.73 -5.45 20.32
CA ALA A 41 0.83 -5.15 21.43
C ALA A 41 -0.15 -4.00 21.14
N LEU A 42 0.08 -3.21 20.07
CA LEU A 42 -0.71 -2.04 19.76
C LEU A 42 -2.09 -2.45 19.23
N LYS A 43 -3.13 -2.03 19.96
CA LYS A 43 -4.52 -2.25 19.56
C LYS A 43 -5.07 -1.01 18.83
N LYS A 44 -5.88 -1.24 17.80
CA LYS A 44 -6.65 -0.19 17.15
C LYS A 44 -7.83 0.22 18.03
N VAL A 45 -8.50 1.32 17.66
CA VAL A 45 -9.72 1.81 18.34
C VAL A 45 -10.80 0.73 18.45
N ASN A 46 -10.88 -0.17 17.46
CA ASN A 46 -11.80 -1.32 17.46
C ASN A 46 -11.26 -2.56 18.16
N GLN A 47 -10.26 -2.43 19.04
CA GLN A 47 -9.56 -3.48 19.79
C GLN A 47 -8.83 -4.55 18.96
N ASN A 48 -8.85 -4.47 17.65
CA ASN A 48 -8.09 -5.37 16.79
C ASN A 48 -6.60 -5.01 16.76
N ASN A 49 -5.74 -6.00 16.64
CA ASN A 49 -4.31 -5.78 16.47
C ASN A 49 -4.00 -5.08 15.15
N LEU A 50 -2.87 -4.39 15.09
CA LEU A 50 -2.37 -3.81 13.86
C LEU A 50 -2.07 -4.93 12.85
N ALA A 51 -2.57 -4.81 11.61
CA ALA A 51 -2.34 -5.83 10.58
C ALA A 51 -0.84 -6.06 10.34
N ALA A 52 -0.42 -7.31 10.15
CA ALA A 52 0.98 -7.68 9.97
C ALA A 52 1.66 -6.94 8.81
N CYS A 53 0.93 -6.71 7.70
CA CYS A 53 1.43 -5.91 6.57
C CYS A 53 1.70 -4.45 6.95
N THR A 54 0.89 -3.87 7.85
CA THR A 54 1.09 -2.50 8.35
C THR A 54 2.28 -2.44 9.30
N GLN A 55 2.38 -3.41 10.24
CA GLN A 55 3.54 -3.53 11.13
C GLN A 55 4.84 -3.64 10.31
N LYS A 56 4.87 -4.49 9.27
CA LYS A 56 6.01 -4.62 8.37
C LYS A 56 6.39 -3.28 7.74
N LYS A 57 5.42 -2.52 7.23
CA LYS A 57 5.69 -1.21 6.60
C LYS A 57 6.23 -0.19 7.60
N ILE A 58 5.76 -0.21 8.84
CA ILE A 58 6.28 0.64 9.91
C ILE A 58 7.74 0.28 10.20
N LEU A 59 8.04 -1.01 10.37
CA LEU A 59 9.40 -1.49 10.64
C LEU A 59 10.36 -1.17 9.47
N ASP A 60 9.94 -1.41 8.23
CA ASP A 60 10.74 -1.08 7.04
C ASP A 60 11.02 0.44 6.94
N SER A 61 10.02 1.28 7.26
CA SER A 61 10.19 2.74 7.28
C SER A 61 11.14 3.18 8.40
N SER A 62 11.03 2.56 9.58
CA SER A 62 11.93 2.82 10.71
C SER A 62 13.37 2.43 10.40
N ARG A 63 13.58 1.27 9.75
CA ARG A 63 14.91 0.84 9.31
C ARG A 63 15.54 1.85 8.35
N ARG A 64 14.77 2.29 7.34
CA ARG A 64 15.24 3.31 6.38
C ARG A 64 15.58 4.62 7.07
N PHE A 65 14.75 5.04 8.02
CA PHE A 65 15.00 6.24 8.81
C PHE A 65 16.31 6.13 9.60
N PHE A 66 16.53 5.04 10.34
CA PHE A 66 17.76 4.86 11.11
C PHE A 66 19.00 4.73 10.21
N SER A 67 18.90 4.05 9.08
CA SER A 67 20.01 3.97 8.12
C SER A 67 20.38 5.34 7.56
N TRP A 68 19.37 6.13 7.20
CA TRP A 68 19.56 7.51 6.75
C TRP A 68 20.14 8.39 7.88
N ALA A 69 19.55 8.38 9.07
CA ALA A 69 20.01 9.17 10.20
C ALA A 69 21.46 8.87 10.55
N LYS A 70 21.86 7.59 10.53
CA LYS A 70 23.25 7.18 10.75
C LYS A 70 24.22 7.72 9.70
N THR A 71 23.77 7.88 8.46
CA THR A 71 24.58 8.50 7.40
C THR A 71 24.77 9.99 7.63
N ILE A 72 23.75 10.70 8.15
CA ILE A 72 23.81 12.15 8.39
C ILE A 72 24.48 12.47 9.72
N TYR A 73 24.26 11.64 10.75
CA TYR A 73 24.74 11.85 12.13
C TYR A 73 25.63 10.68 12.60
N PRO A 74 26.75 10.40 11.93
CA PRO A 74 27.57 9.21 12.20
C PRO A 74 28.23 9.24 13.58
N LYS A 75 28.55 10.43 14.13
CA LYS A 75 29.17 10.57 15.44
C LYS A 75 28.17 10.32 16.57
N GLU A 76 27.01 10.92 16.47
CA GLU A 76 25.93 10.84 17.46
C GLU A 76 25.30 9.43 17.49
N LEU A 77 25.26 8.75 16.35
CA LEU A 77 24.67 7.42 16.19
C LEU A 77 25.73 6.32 16.01
N ASN A 78 26.95 6.53 16.52
CA ASN A 78 28.04 5.55 16.38
C ASN A 78 27.72 4.20 17.03
N LEU A 79 26.98 4.18 18.14
CA LEU A 79 26.57 2.97 18.85
C LEU A 79 25.42 2.23 18.15
N LEU A 80 24.74 2.86 17.20
CA LEU A 80 23.69 2.23 16.41
C LEU A 80 24.30 1.35 15.33
N THR A 81 24.43 0.06 15.60
CA THR A 81 25.01 -0.88 14.63
C THR A 81 24.04 -1.23 13.51
N ASN A 82 24.53 -1.61 12.34
CA ASN A 82 23.68 -2.11 11.25
C ASN A 82 22.95 -3.39 11.67
N SER A 83 23.62 -4.24 12.47
CA SER A 83 23.03 -5.43 13.06
C SER A 83 21.79 -5.09 13.90
N TRP A 84 21.84 -4.03 14.70
CA TRP A 84 20.67 -3.58 15.46
C TRP A 84 19.53 -3.12 14.53
N ILE A 85 19.83 -2.33 13.50
CA ILE A 85 18.84 -1.89 12.51
C ILE A 85 18.18 -3.10 11.85
N ASP A 86 18.93 -4.15 11.59
CA ASP A 86 18.44 -5.38 10.99
C ASP A 86 17.52 -6.20 11.91
N THR A 87 17.57 -5.99 13.22
CA THR A 87 16.64 -6.63 14.18
C THR A 87 15.22 -6.06 14.09
N LEU A 88 15.03 -4.88 13.48
CA LEU A 88 13.71 -4.26 13.28
C LEU A 88 12.94 -5.00 12.16
N ARG A 89 12.67 -6.27 12.38
CA ARG A 89 11.90 -7.15 11.47
C ARG A 89 10.74 -7.77 12.19
N LEU A 90 9.68 -8.07 11.47
CA LEU A 90 8.62 -8.92 11.99
C LEU A 90 9.20 -10.28 12.36
N ILE A 91 8.91 -10.71 13.58
CA ILE A 91 9.00 -12.12 13.91
C ILE A 91 8.04 -12.83 12.94
N ARG A 92 8.57 -13.73 12.12
CA ARG A 92 7.78 -14.46 11.10
C ARG A 92 6.59 -15.13 11.78
N GLN A 93 5.43 -14.50 11.63
CA GLN A 93 4.18 -15.21 11.84
C GLN A 93 3.91 -16.03 10.58
N PRO A 94 3.43 -17.27 10.69
CA PRO A 94 2.98 -18.00 9.53
C PRO A 94 1.95 -17.10 8.83
N GLN A 95 2.24 -16.71 7.58
CA GLN A 95 1.26 -16.00 6.77
C GLN A 95 0.06 -16.93 6.67
N LYS A 96 -1.08 -16.50 7.20
CA LYS A 96 -2.34 -17.04 6.72
C LYS A 96 -2.33 -16.78 5.21
N THR A 97 -2.19 -17.82 4.44
CA THR A 97 -2.47 -17.79 3.02
C THR A 97 -3.93 -17.37 2.91
N SER A 98 -4.18 -16.08 2.73
CA SER A 98 -5.47 -15.63 2.24
C SER A 98 -5.58 -16.29 0.86
N GLU A 99 -6.53 -17.18 0.70
CA GLU A 99 -6.89 -17.66 -0.63
C GLU A 99 -7.15 -16.43 -1.47
N ASN A 100 -6.37 -16.29 -2.53
CA ASN A 100 -6.64 -15.25 -3.50
C ASN A 100 -7.97 -15.62 -4.17
N ILE A 101 -8.99 -14.85 -3.90
CA ILE A 101 -10.26 -15.00 -4.60
C ILE A 101 -10.06 -14.40 -5.98
N TYR A 102 -10.07 -15.24 -6.99
CA TYR A 102 -10.01 -14.82 -8.39
C TYR A 102 -11.44 -14.82 -8.93
N VAL A 103 -11.77 -13.76 -9.64
CA VAL A 103 -13.03 -13.69 -10.40
C VAL A 103 -12.84 -14.53 -11.65
N SER A 104 -13.73 -15.50 -11.88
CA SER A 104 -13.74 -16.35 -13.07
C SER A 104 -14.38 -15.64 -14.26
N GLU A 105 -14.06 -16.11 -15.46
CA GLU A 105 -14.70 -15.63 -16.68
C GLU A 105 -16.21 -15.87 -16.64
N GLU A 106 -16.65 -16.99 -16.06
CA GLU A 106 -18.04 -17.35 -15.93
C GLU A 106 -18.84 -16.35 -15.08
N GLU A 107 -18.27 -15.93 -13.93
CA GLU A 107 -18.87 -14.91 -13.07
C GLU A 107 -19.02 -13.56 -13.79
N VAL A 108 -18.02 -13.19 -14.60
CA VAL A 108 -18.10 -11.95 -15.40
C VAL A 108 -19.14 -12.08 -16.50
N ARG A 109 -19.23 -13.22 -17.19
CA ARG A 109 -20.26 -13.48 -18.19
C ARG A 109 -21.65 -13.41 -17.59
N GLN A 110 -21.87 -14.01 -16.42
CA GLN A 110 -23.15 -13.92 -15.69
C GLN A 110 -23.49 -12.47 -15.35
N LEU A 111 -22.53 -11.69 -14.86
CA LEU A 111 -22.74 -10.28 -14.56
C LEU A 111 -23.15 -9.47 -15.81
N ILE A 112 -22.49 -9.70 -16.94
CA ILE A 112 -22.76 -8.98 -18.20
C ILE A 112 -24.10 -9.39 -18.79
N SER A 113 -24.48 -10.66 -18.67
CA SER A 113 -25.75 -11.18 -19.20
C SER A 113 -26.96 -10.81 -18.34
N PHE A 114 -26.77 -10.30 -17.14
CA PHE A 114 -27.85 -9.84 -16.28
C PHE A 114 -28.57 -8.65 -16.93
N GLN A 115 -29.90 -8.83 -17.11
CA GLN A 115 -30.71 -7.78 -17.74
C GLN A 115 -30.90 -6.61 -16.78
N VAL A 116 -30.48 -5.43 -17.23
CA VAL A 116 -30.62 -4.18 -16.50
C VAL A 116 -31.66 -3.31 -17.19
N SER A 117 -32.47 -2.61 -16.40
CA SER A 117 -33.40 -1.62 -16.94
C SER A 117 -32.64 -0.55 -17.74
N PRO A 118 -33.07 -0.19 -18.95
CA PRO A 118 -32.41 0.84 -19.77
C PRO A 118 -32.26 2.20 -19.08
N GLY A 119 -33.06 2.48 -18.06
CA GLY A 119 -33.00 3.70 -17.27
C GLY A 119 -31.96 3.64 -16.15
N ASP A 120 -31.42 2.47 -15.79
CA ASP A 120 -30.41 2.32 -14.75
C ASP A 120 -28.98 2.45 -15.33
N LEU A 121 -28.63 3.68 -15.71
CA LEU A 121 -27.32 3.99 -16.27
C LEU A 121 -26.16 3.67 -15.32
N ALA A 122 -26.42 3.68 -14.02
CA ALA A 122 -25.38 3.37 -13.02
C ALA A 122 -24.99 1.88 -13.11
N LEU A 123 -25.98 1.00 -13.14
CA LEU A 123 -25.74 -0.44 -13.21
C LEU A 123 -25.18 -0.86 -14.58
N ILE A 124 -25.67 -0.25 -15.69
CA ILE A 124 -25.10 -0.46 -17.03
C ILE A 124 -23.62 -0.09 -17.07
N ARG A 125 -23.26 1.07 -16.50
CA ARG A 125 -21.86 1.52 -16.38
C ARG A 125 -21.04 0.52 -15.56
N ASP A 126 -21.55 0.04 -14.45
CA ASP A 126 -20.83 -0.85 -13.55
C ASP A 126 -20.61 -2.23 -14.18
N GLN A 127 -21.57 -2.74 -14.97
CA GLN A 127 -21.40 -3.94 -15.79
C GLN A 127 -20.29 -3.76 -16.84
N ALA A 128 -20.33 -2.66 -17.57
CA ALA A 128 -19.30 -2.35 -18.58
C ALA A 128 -17.92 -2.17 -17.95
N ALA A 129 -17.85 -1.51 -16.79
CA ALA A 129 -16.61 -1.34 -16.04
C ALA A 129 -16.03 -2.66 -15.56
N ALA A 130 -16.85 -3.56 -15.02
CA ALA A 130 -16.42 -4.89 -14.57
C ALA A 130 -15.86 -5.72 -15.72
N ALA A 131 -16.57 -5.77 -16.85
CA ALA A 131 -16.13 -6.47 -18.06
C ALA A 131 -14.79 -5.91 -18.57
N PHE A 132 -14.70 -4.58 -18.66
CA PHE A 132 -13.52 -3.90 -19.17
C PHE A 132 -12.30 -4.15 -18.27
N LEU A 133 -12.46 -4.03 -16.94
CA LEU A 133 -11.39 -4.29 -15.99
C LEU A 133 -10.91 -5.74 -16.02
N PHE A 134 -11.83 -6.69 -16.15
CA PHE A 134 -11.49 -8.09 -16.27
C PHE A 134 -10.69 -8.38 -17.54
N LEU A 135 -11.16 -7.90 -18.69
CA LEU A 135 -10.49 -8.13 -19.99
C LEU A 135 -9.14 -7.43 -20.11
N SER A 136 -9.04 -6.19 -19.61
CA SER A 136 -7.84 -5.36 -19.76
C SER A 136 -6.78 -5.62 -18.69
N GLY A 137 -7.14 -6.18 -17.53
CA GLY A 137 -6.25 -6.27 -16.37
C GLY A 137 -5.77 -4.91 -15.85
N MET A 138 -6.45 -3.84 -16.24
CA MET A 138 -6.07 -2.47 -15.92
C MET A 138 -6.21 -2.19 -14.43
N ARG A 139 -5.30 -1.35 -13.88
CA ARG A 139 -5.47 -0.89 -12.50
C ARG A 139 -6.63 0.07 -12.37
N GLY A 140 -7.37 0.00 -11.26
CA GLY A 140 -8.50 0.89 -11.00
C GLY A 140 -8.14 2.38 -11.12
N SER A 141 -6.95 2.82 -10.69
CA SER A 141 -6.50 4.20 -10.85
C SER A 141 -6.27 4.62 -12.30
N ALA A 142 -5.83 3.70 -13.16
CA ALA A 142 -5.70 3.96 -14.58
C ALA A 142 -7.09 4.03 -15.24
N PHE A 143 -7.97 3.10 -14.87
CA PHE A 143 -9.34 3.05 -15.40
C PHE A 143 -10.12 4.34 -15.12
N VAL A 144 -10.15 4.82 -13.87
CA VAL A 144 -10.92 6.03 -13.52
C VAL A 144 -10.35 7.33 -14.08
N THR A 145 -9.14 7.31 -14.60
CA THR A 145 -8.50 8.46 -15.26
C THR A 145 -8.38 8.29 -16.77
N LEU A 146 -8.95 7.21 -17.32
CA LEU A 146 -8.90 6.91 -18.75
C LEU A 146 -9.87 7.84 -19.50
N PRO A 147 -9.41 8.71 -20.41
CA PRO A 147 -10.30 9.55 -21.20
C PRO A 147 -10.96 8.74 -22.33
N ILE A 148 -12.11 9.18 -22.79
CA ILE A 148 -12.83 8.55 -23.91
C ILE A 148 -11.95 8.50 -25.17
N SER A 149 -11.14 9.52 -25.41
CA SER A 149 -10.20 9.60 -26.54
C SER A 149 -9.10 8.51 -26.53
N ALA A 150 -8.95 7.79 -25.40
CA ALA A 150 -8.02 6.67 -25.31
C ALA A 150 -8.55 5.38 -25.94
N PHE A 151 -9.85 5.34 -26.27
CA PHE A 151 -10.49 4.16 -26.89
C PHE A 151 -10.49 4.31 -28.40
N ASP A 152 -10.10 3.25 -29.09
CA ASP A 152 -10.27 3.06 -30.51
C ASP A 152 -11.28 1.92 -30.70
N VAL A 153 -12.54 2.30 -30.94
CA VAL A 153 -13.65 1.34 -31.00
C VAL A 153 -13.56 0.47 -32.24
N ASP A 154 -13.04 1.01 -33.35
CA ASP A 154 -12.90 0.28 -34.59
C ASP A 154 -11.84 -0.82 -34.50
N LYS A 155 -10.75 -0.53 -33.79
CA LYS A 155 -9.64 -1.47 -33.55
C LYS A 155 -9.78 -2.28 -32.28
N LEU A 156 -10.81 -2.02 -31.47
CA LEU A 156 -11.03 -2.62 -30.14
C LEU A 156 -9.78 -2.51 -29.25
N THR A 157 -9.12 -1.35 -29.28
CA THR A 157 -7.90 -1.09 -28.50
C THR A 157 -8.08 0.06 -27.55
N VAL A 158 -7.30 0.06 -26.46
CA VAL A 158 -7.25 1.14 -25.48
C VAL A 158 -5.80 1.52 -25.20
N ARG A 159 -5.53 2.82 -25.09
CA ARG A 159 -4.20 3.38 -24.89
C ARG A 159 -4.05 3.90 -23.48
N GLN A 160 -3.17 3.29 -22.68
CA GLN A 160 -2.87 3.72 -21.31
C GLN A 160 -1.66 4.67 -21.27
N TRP A 161 -1.69 5.74 -22.01
CA TRP A 161 -0.58 6.67 -22.10
C TRP A 161 -0.67 7.77 -21.02
N PRO A 162 0.42 8.06 -20.30
CA PRO A 162 0.48 9.16 -19.34
C PRO A 162 0.18 10.52 -19.94
N GLU A 163 0.52 10.72 -21.23
CA GLU A 163 0.27 11.94 -22.00
C GLU A 163 -1.23 12.23 -22.14
N LEU A 164 -2.07 11.20 -22.04
CA LEU A 164 -3.52 11.31 -22.02
C LEU A 164 -4.08 11.55 -20.61
N GLY A 165 -3.24 11.77 -19.61
CA GLY A 165 -3.62 11.95 -18.20
C GLY A 165 -3.92 10.65 -17.45
N VAL A 166 -3.64 9.49 -18.03
CA VAL A 166 -3.90 8.19 -17.40
C VAL A 166 -2.90 7.93 -16.25
N LYS A 167 -3.41 7.66 -15.06
CA LYS A 167 -2.56 7.38 -13.87
C LYS A 167 -1.97 5.98 -13.92
N THR A 168 -0.81 5.84 -14.53
CA THR A 168 -0.03 4.60 -14.51
C THR A 168 0.85 4.52 -13.24
N LYS A 169 1.34 3.31 -12.89
CA LYS A 169 2.12 3.12 -11.64
C LYS A 169 3.42 3.91 -11.60
N ASN A 170 4.08 4.08 -12.75
CA ASN A 170 5.42 4.65 -12.84
C ASN A 170 5.48 5.88 -13.76
N GLY A 171 4.36 6.45 -14.17
CA GLY A 171 4.32 7.54 -15.15
C GLY A 171 4.80 7.12 -16.56
N ARG A 172 4.75 5.82 -16.84
CA ARG A 172 5.12 5.22 -18.13
C ARG A 172 3.93 4.54 -18.75
#